data_bc68df0b8471cae350ff434c1ae0e6fa
#
_entry.id   bc68df0b8471cae350ff434c1ae0e6fa
#
_cell.length_a   1.000
_cell.length_b   1.000
_cell.length_c   1.000
_cell.angle_alpha   90.00
_cell.angle_beta   90.00
_cell.angle_gamma   90.00
#
_symmetry.space_group_name_H-M   'P 1'
#
loop_
_entity.id
_entity.type
_entity.pdbx_description
1 polymer ?
#
loop_
_entity_poly.entity_id
_entity_poly.type
_entity_poly.pdbx_seq_one_letter_code
_entity_poly.pdbx_strand_id
1 'polypeptide(L)'
;AVQCECYFPMTPFRHEPPTTQRLMQCMRHGKACLMRLQVKGLRQRFKWWGFPYIPLAKVRHCEGYINDNGRLLSADHFEITITDIDFRIIAKEYDWDSLNVLDLWASDYGKLPKPLTDCVKESYTGKTSLKGVPGQDLYYVKAKGDLNSYYGMTAQDPLQLDTLFDEDDPDNLWSECADDPEGSYNDHRPHLFLPYQWGVWTTAHTRK
;
A
#
# COMPACT_ATOMS: atom_id res chain seq x y z
N ALA A 1 -9.88 -4.26 12.55
CA ALA A 1 -10.16 -2.89 12.93
C ALA A 1 -10.16 -1.96 11.70
N VAL A 2 -9.01 -1.70 11.05
CA VAL A 2 -8.90 -0.75 9.90
C VAL A 2 -9.95 -1.01 8.82
N GLN A 3 -10.08 -2.23 8.32
CA GLN A 3 -11.05 -2.59 7.26
C GLN A 3 -12.51 -2.37 7.67
N CYS A 4 -12.83 -2.43 8.95
CA CYS A 4 -14.18 -2.23 9.46
C CYS A 4 -14.52 -0.77 9.76
N GLU A 5 -13.53 0.04 10.08
CA GLU A 5 -13.73 1.40 10.61
C GLU A 5 -13.35 2.50 9.63
N CYS A 6 -12.37 2.25 8.76
CA CYS A 6 -11.87 3.26 7.83
C CYS A 6 -12.69 3.34 6.53
N TYR A 7 -12.40 4.36 5.74
CA TYR A 7 -12.94 4.56 4.40
C TYR A 7 -11.90 4.18 3.36
N PHE A 8 -12.37 3.65 2.23
CA PHE A 8 -11.55 3.11 1.15
C PHE A 8 -11.98 3.70 -0.20
N PRO A 9 -11.09 3.76 -1.21
CA PRO A 9 -11.50 4.16 -2.55
C PRO A 9 -12.46 3.12 -3.12
N MET A 10 -13.69 3.54 -3.45
CA MET A 10 -14.77 2.65 -3.87
C MET A 10 -15.17 2.82 -5.33
N THR A 11 -14.78 3.92 -5.97
CA THR A 11 -15.01 4.16 -7.39
C THR A 11 -13.75 3.97 -8.21
N PRO A 12 -13.84 3.74 -9.52
CA PRO A 12 -12.68 3.74 -10.40
C PRO A 12 -11.88 5.05 -10.24
N PHE A 13 -10.56 4.93 -10.20
CA PHE A 13 -9.69 6.09 -10.18
C PHE A 13 -9.79 6.87 -11.49
N ARG A 14 -9.93 8.18 -11.38
CA ARG A 14 -9.93 9.10 -12.51
C ARG A 14 -8.66 9.91 -12.50
N HIS A 15 -8.04 10.03 -13.67
CA HIS A 15 -6.88 10.88 -13.84
C HIS A 15 -7.30 12.35 -13.70
N GLU A 16 -6.56 13.08 -12.90
CA GLU A 16 -6.78 14.49 -12.59
C GLU A 16 -5.59 15.33 -13.05
N PRO A 17 -5.79 16.61 -13.38
CA PRO A 17 -4.66 17.49 -13.72
C PRO A 17 -3.60 17.46 -12.61
N PRO A 18 -2.32 17.18 -12.94
CA PRO A 18 -1.26 17.02 -11.95
C PRO A 18 -0.76 18.38 -11.44
N THR A 19 -1.58 19.06 -10.67
CA THR A 19 -1.27 20.37 -10.08
C THR A 19 -1.49 20.34 -8.58
N THR A 20 -0.67 21.07 -7.83
CA THR A 20 -0.82 21.22 -6.38
C THR A 20 -2.20 21.79 -6.02
N GLN A 21 -2.71 22.72 -6.84
CA GLN A 21 -4.05 23.28 -6.63
C GLN A 21 -5.13 22.19 -6.74
N ARG A 22 -5.07 21.34 -7.77
CA ARG A 22 -6.05 20.26 -7.98
C ARG A 22 -5.94 19.20 -6.89
N LEU A 23 -4.74 18.83 -6.49
CA LEU A 23 -4.50 17.91 -5.37
C LEU A 23 -5.18 18.44 -4.10
N MET A 24 -4.93 19.69 -3.72
CA MET A 24 -5.53 20.29 -2.53
C MET A 24 -7.05 20.39 -2.63
N GLN A 25 -7.59 20.62 -3.82
CA GLN A 25 -9.04 20.60 -4.05
C GLN A 25 -9.62 19.19 -3.84
N CYS A 26 -9.01 18.14 -4.43
CA CYS A 26 -9.44 16.75 -4.23
C CYS A 26 -9.43 16.37 -2.74
N MET A 27 -8.36 16.73 -2.04
CA MET A 27 -8.23 16.43 -0.60
C MET A 27 -9.25 17.19 0.26
N ARG A 28 -9.60 18.45 -0.07
CA ARG A 28 -10.67 19.22 0.61
C ARG A 28 -12.04 18.62 0.37
N HIS A 29 -12.29 18.06 -0.81
CA HIS A 29 -13.53 17.37 -1.11
C HIS A 29 -13.58 15.92 -0.59
N GLY A 30 -12.60 15.51 0.21
CA GLY A 30 -12.59 14.18 0.82
C GLY A 30 -12.44 13.04 -0.19
N LYS A 31 -11.68 13.27 -1.29
CA LYS A 31 -11.35 12.21 -2.25
C LYS A 31 -10.17 11.38 -1.78
N ALA A 32 -10.19 10.10 -2.10
CA ALA A 32 -9.01 9.25 -2.02
C ALA A 32 -8.09 9.60 -3.19
N CYS A 33 -6.84 9.95 -2.90
CA CYS A 33 -5.88 10.34 -3.92
C CYS A 33 -4.68 9.41 -3.93
N LEU A 34 -4.28 8.99 -5.14
CA LEU A 34 -2.98 8.38 -5.41
C LEU A 34 -2.18 9.40 -6.21
N MET A 35 -0.97 9.73 -5.76
CA MET A 35 -0.20 10.81 -6.35
C MET A 35 1.27 10.44 -6.46
N ARG A 36 1.88 10.84 -7.58
CA ARG A 36 3.33 10.84 -7.75
C ARG A 36 3.83 12.26 -7.56
N LEU A 37 4.74 12.42 -6.63
CA LEU A 37 5.27 13.71 -6.21
C LEU A 37 6.77 13.77 -6.46
N GLN A 38 7.23 14.94 -6.87
CA GLN A 38 8.63 15.35 -6.86
C GLN A 38 8.81 16.34 -5.72
N VAL A 39 9.73 16.06 -4.82
CA VAL A 39 9.98 16.87 -3.63
C VAL A 39 11.42 17.36 -3.65
N LYS A 40 11.65 18.63 -3.32
CA LYS A 40 12.98 19.22 -3.18
C LYS A 40 13.16 19.82 -1.81
N GLY A 41 14.36 19.66 -1.25
CA GLY A 41 14.76 20.23 0.03
C GLY A 41 13.97 19.69 1.21
N LEU A 42 13.71 18.37 1.22
CA LEU A 42 13.03 17.72 2.34
C LEU A 42 13.85 17.78 3.60
N ARG A 43 13.21 18.14 4.71
CA ARG A 43 13.81 18.15 6.05
C ARG A 43 12.81 17.69 7.07
N GLN A 44 13.22 16.80 7.99
CA GLN A 44 12.38 16.41 9.11
C GLN A 44 12.17 17.60 10.03
N ARG A 45 10.90 17.87 10.38
CA ARG A 45 10.53 19.04 11.20
C ARG A 45 10.99 18.94 12.64
N PHE A 46 10.87 17.75 13.24
CA PHE A 46 11.19 17.50 14.65
C PHE A 46 12.35 16.52 14.78
N LYS A 47 13.53 17.00 15.17
CA LYS A 47 14.74 16.17 15.30
C LYS A 47 14.72 15.19 16.48
N TRP A 48 13.91 15.45 17.53
CA TRP A 48 14.00 14.73 18.79
C TRP A 48 12.82 13.77 19.07
N TRP A 49 11.66 14.00 18.47
CA TRP A 49 10.44 13.19 18.66
C TRP A 49 9.66 12.88 17.39
N GLY A 50 10.13 13.31 16.25
CA GLY A 50 9.56 12.94 14.98
C GLY A 50 10.08 11.56 14.56
N PHE A 51 9.19 10.68 14.15
CA PHE A 51 9.61 9.43 13.52
C PHE A 51 9.77 9.66 12.02
N PRO A 52 10.95 9.34 11.44
CA PRO A 52 11.11 9.43 10.00
C PRO A 52 10.13 8.47 9.32
N TYR A 53 9.24 9.05 8.51
CA TYR A 53 8.12 8.30 7.94
C TYR A 53 8.44 7.68 6.58
N ILE A 54 9.21 8.37 5.74
CA ILE A 54 9.43 8.02 4.33
C ILE A 54 10.46 6.89 4.22
N PRO A 55 10.07 5.67 3.77
CA PRO A 55 11.04 4.60 3.54
C PRO A 55 11.90 4.91 2.30
N LEU A 56 13.21 4.75 2.42
CA LEU A 56 14.16 4.92 1.31
C LEU A 56 13.84 3.99 0.14
N ALA A 57 13.39 2.77 0.41
CA ALA A 57 13.01 1.81 -0.62
C ALA A 57 11.81 2.22 -1.49
N LYS A 58 11.02 3.23 -1.08
CA LYS A 58 9.85 3.74 -1.83
C LYS A 58 10.15 4.98 -2.65
N VAL A 59 11.31 5.58 -2.50
CA VAL A 59 11.69 6.78 -3.24
C VAL A 59 12.48 6.42 -4.48
N ARG A 60 12.35 7.24 -5.51
CA ARG A 60 13.08 7.16 -6.78
C ARG A 60 13.86 8.45 -7.00
N HIS A 61 14.95 8.37 -7.76
CA HIS A 61 15.79 9.53 -8.10
C HIS A 61 16.17 10.36 -6.87
N CYS A 62 16.62 9.67 -5.79
CA CYS A 62 16.92 10.29 -4.52
C CYS A 62 18.37 10.77 -4.48
N GLU A 63 18.56 12.08 -4.27
CA GLU A 63 19.85 12.76 -4.24
C GLU A 63 20.05 13.50 -2.91
N GLY A 64 21.31 13.60 -2.45
CA GLY A 64 21.70 14.37 -1.27
C GLY A 64 20.93 13.98 0.00
N TYR A 65 20.73 12.68 0.23
CA TYR A 65 19.87 12.22 1.32
C TYR A 65 20.65 11.82 2.58
N ILE A 66 20.00 12.03 3.72
CA ILE A 66 20.37 11.47 5.02
C ILE A 66 19.26 10.53 5.46
N ASN A 67 19.60 9.33 5.91
CA ASN A 67 18.61 8.37 6.40
C ASN A 67 19.00 7.81 7.77
N ASP A 68 17.99 7.31 8.51
CA ASP A 68 18.12 6.50 9.71
C ASP A 68 17.29 5.22 9.53
N ASN A 69 17.97 4.06 9.71
CA ASN A 69 17.34 2.74 9.57
C ASN A 69 16.48 2.59 8.29
N GLY A 70 16.97 3.09 7.14
CA GLY A 70 16.28 3.01 5.86
C GLY A 70 15.09 3.98 5.72
N ARG A 71 15.01 5.01 6.57
CA ARG A 71 14.02 6.08 6.48
C ARG A 71 14.67 7.43 6.28
N LEU A 72 14.11 8.26 5.40
CA LEU A 72 14.64 9.58 5.09
C LEU A 72 14.47 10.54 6.25
N LEU A 73 15.56 11.20 6.63
CA LEU A 73 15.58 12.38 7.49
C LEU A 73 15.56 13.66 6.67
N SER A 74 16.36 13.69 5.60
CA SER A 74 16.41 14.78 4.64
C SER A 74 16.78 14.27 3.25
N ALA A 75 16.47 15.05 2.21
CA ALA A 75 16.90 14.81 0.84
C ALA A 75 16.85 16.11 0.03
N ASP A 76 17.82 16.30 -0.86
CA ASP A 76 17.82 17.44 -1.78
C ASP A 76 16.76 17.31 -2.85
N HIS A 77 16.60 16.09 -3.38
CA HIS A 77 15.61 15.79 -4.41
C HIS A 77 15.21 14.31 -4.35
N PHE A 78 13.92 14.01 -4.56
CA PHE A 78 13.43 12.65 -4.81
C PHE A 78 12.02 12.66 -5.42
N GLU A 79 11.60 11.50 -5.92
CA GLU A 79 10.24 11.22 -6.34
C GLU A 79 9.62 10.11 -5.49
N ILE A 80 8.32 10.21 -5.22
CA ILE A 80 7.59 9.20 -4.46
C ILE A 80 6.15 9.08 -4.94
N THR A 81 5.62 7.84 -4.94
CA THR A 81 4.19 7.59 -5.17
C THR A 81 3.53 7.22 -3.84
N ILE A 82 2.52 7.98 -3.44
CA ILE A 82 1.88 7.88 -2.14
C ILE A 82 0.37 8.10 -2.21
N THR A 83 -0.33 7.69 -1.14
CA THR A 83 -1.74 7.99 -0.93
C THR A 83 -1.93 9.35 -0.24
N ASP A 84 -3.17 9.88 -0.26
CA ASP A 84 -3.53 11.09 0.51
C ASP A 84 -3.32 10.92 2.02
N ILE A 85 -3.43 9.69 2.53
CA ILE A 85 -3.17 9.37 3.94
C ILE A 85 -1.69 9.55 4.26
N ASP A 86 -0.80 8.94 3.44
CA ASP A 86 0.63 9.10 3.57
C ASP A 86 1.05 10.58 3.44
N PHE A 87 0.47 11.29 2.47
CA PHE A 87 0.75 12.71 2.27
C PHE A 87 0.43 13.56 3.50
N ARG A 88 -0.71 13.29 4.18
CA ARG A 88 -1.09 14.00 5.41
C ARG A 88 -0.11 13.75 6.55
N ILE A 89 0.47 12.55 6.64
CA ILE A 89 1.49 12.22 7.64
C ILE A 89 2.80 12.95 7.29
N ILE A 90 3.24 12.86 6.04
CA ILE A 90 4.44 13.53 5.56
C ILE A 90 4.36 15.05 5.79
N ALA A 91 3.21 15.67 5.49
CA ALA A 91 3.00 17.10 5.70
C ALA A 91 3.04 17.54 7.18
N LYS A 92 2.87 16.62 8.13
CA LYS A 92 3.04 16.90 9.56
C LYS A 92 4.50 16.75 10.02
N GLU A 93 5.19 15.75 9.48
CA GLU A 93 6.51 15.35 9.96
C GLU A 93 7.66 16.06 9.25
N TYR A 94 7.42 16.61 8.04
CA TYR A 94 8.48 17.19 7.21
C TYR A 94 8.12 18.59 6.71
N ASP A 95 9.17 19.38 6.49
CA ASP A 95 9.18 20.58 5.68
C ASP A 95 9.90 20.32 4.35
N TRP A 96 9.57 21.06 3.31
CA TRP A 96 10.20 21.02 1.99
C TRP A 96 10.25 22.41 1.35
N ASP A 97 11.20 22.60 0.42
CA ASP A 97 11.33 23.85 -0.29
C ASP A 97 10.35 23.96 -1.47
N SER A 98 10.17 22.86 -2.20
CA SER A 98 9.18 22.81 -3.28
C SER A 98 8.60 21.39 -3.46
N LEU A 99 7.35 21.36 -3.95
CA LEU A 99 6.61 20.15 -4.23
C LEU A 99 5.90 20.30 -5.57
N ASN A 100 6.19 19.38 -6.49
CA ASN A 100 5.51 19.27 -7.78
C ASN A 100 4.69 17.97 -7.80
N VAL A 101 3.46 18.05 -8.29
CA VAL A 101 2.64 16.89 -8.59
C VAL A 101 2.95 16.44 -10.02
N LEU A 102 3.50 15.23 -10.16
CA LEU A 102 3.85 14.65 -11.46
C LEU A 102 2.67 13.86 -12.05
N ASP A 103 1.87 13.23 -11.18
CA ASP A 103 0.70 12.47 -11.56
C ASP A 103 -0.31 12.47 -10.42
N LEU A 104 -1.62 12.46 -10.75
CA LEU A 104 -2.70 12.52 -9.77
C LEU A 104 -3.90 11.70 -10.23
N TRP A 105 -4.33 10.80 -9.37
CA TRP A 105 -5.52 9.98 -9.53
C TRP A 105 -6.43 10.13 -8.32
N ALA A 106 -7.72 10.27 -8.55
CA ALA A 106 -8.70 10.44 -7.49
C ALA A 106 -9.88 9.47 -7.61
N SER A 107 -10.37 9.04 -6.45
CA SER A 107 -11.52 8.15 -6.30
C SER A 107 -12.42 8.65 -5.16
N ASP A 108 -13.68 8.22 -5.14
CA ASP A 108 -14.56 8.51 -4.03
C ASP A 108 -14.35 7.52 -2.90
N TYR A 109 -14.31 8.06 -1.67
CA TYR A 109 -14.27 7.25 -0.47
C TYR A 109 -15.63 6.64 -0.13
N GLY A 110 -15.63 5.39 0.33
CA GLY A 110 -16.76 4.69 0.90
C GLY A 110 -16.35 3.63 1.90
N LYS A 111 -17.31 2.97 2.50
CA LYS A 111 -17.09 1.83 3.38
C LYS A 111 -16.95 0.55 2.55
N LEU A 112 -16.11 -0.37 3.03
CA LEU A 112 -16.04 -1.72 2.43
C LEU A 112 -17.40 -2.42 2.51
N PRO A 113 -17.71 -3.34 1.58
CA PRO A 113 -18.94 -4.10 1.59
C PRO A 113 -19.19 -4.80 2.93
N LYS A 114 -20.43 -4.75 3.39
CA LYS A 114 -20.80 -5.33 4.67
C LYS A 114 -20.44 -6.82 4.81
N PRO A 115 -20.66 -7.69 3.80
CA PRO A 115 -20.25 -9.10 3.90
C PRO A 115 -18.76 -9.25 4.21
N LEU A 116 -17.88 -8.48 3.57
CA LEU A 116 -16.44 -8.52 3.81
C LEU A 116 -16.10 -8.08 5.24
N THR A 117 -16.69 -6.97 5.70
CA THR A 117 -16.44 -6.48 7.06
C THR A 117 -16.99 -7.40 8.14
N ASP A 118 -18.08 -8.09 7.88
CA ASP A 118 -18.64 -9.08 8.79
C ASP A 118 -17.73 -10.32 8.89
N CYS A 119 -17.22 -10.85 7.78
CA CYS A 119 -16.21 -11.93 7.78
C CYS A 119 -14.95 -11.55 8.56
N VAL A 120 -14.44 -10.32 8.37
CA VAL A 120 -13.27 -9.83 9.11
C VAL A 120 -13.53 -9.79 10.62
N LYS A 121 -14.72 -9.32 11.04
CA LYS A 121 -15.11 -9.25 12.46
C LYS A 121 -15.25 -10.66 13.07
N GLU A 122 -15.87 -11.56 12.34
CA GLU A 122 -16.09 -12.94 12.75
C GLU A 122 -14.76 -13.67 12.99
N SER A 123 -13.84 -13.60 12.01
CA SER A 123 -12.50 -14.17 12.13
C SER A 123 -11.68 -13.51 13.24
N TYR A 124 -11.82 -12.20 13.43
CA TYR A 124 -11.15 -11.50 14.54
C TYR A 124 -11.68 -11.96 15.90
N THR A 125 -12.99 -12.10 16.05
CA THR A 125 -13.64 -12.59 17.27
C THR A 125 -13.23 -14.03 17.55
N GLY A 126 -13.27 -14.91 16.53
CA GLY A 126 -12.81 -16.29 16.64
C GLY A 126 -11.35 -16.37 17.09
N LYS A 127 -10.46 -15.65 16.43
CA LYS A 127 -9.05 -15.57 16.83
C LYS A 127 -8.88 -15.10 18.28
N THR A 128 -9.63 -14.10 18.72
CA THR A 128 -9.45 -13.52 20.05
C THR A 128 -10.00 -14.45 21.15
N SER A 129 -11.16 -15.07 20.92
CA SER A 129 -11.79 -15.99 21.87
C SER A 129 -11.04 -17.31 22.03
N LEU A 130 -10.35 -17.77 20.98
CA LEU A 130 -9.63 -19.06 20.97
C LEU A 130 -8.18 -18.95 21.48
N LYS A 131 -7.65 -17.73 21.62
CA LYS A 131 -6.25 -17.53 22.01
C LYS A 131 -5.97 -18.05 23.42
N GLY A 132 -5.08 -19.06 23.52
CA GLY A 132 -4.65 -19.65 24.79
C GLY A 132 -5.68 -20.58 25.41
N VAL A 133 -6.74 -21.00 24.71
CA VAL A 133 -7.70 -21.98 25.15
C VAL A 133 -7.14 -23.38 24.89
N PRO A 134 -6.98 -24.25 25.91
CA PRO A 134 -6.44 -25.60 25.72
C PRO A 134 -7.24 -26.42 24.71
N GLY A 135 -6.54 -27.07 23.77
CA GLY A 135 -7.15 -27.91 22.73
C GLY A 135 -7.78 -27.14 21.57
N GLN A 136 -7.69 -25.79 21.54
CA GLN A 136 -8.24 -24.95 20.46
C GLN A 136 -7.18 -24.35 19.54
N ASP A 137 -5.94 -24.79 19.64
CA ASP A 137 -4.81 -24.21 18.89
C ASP A 137 -5.02 -24.25 17.37
N LEU A 138 -5.57 -25.35 16.83
CA LEU A 138 -5.86 -25.49 15.41
C LEU A 138 -6.87 -24.45 14.92
N TYR A 139 -7.95 -24.28 15.67
CA TYR A 139 -9.00 -23.30 15.33
C TYR A 139 -8.50 -21.86 15.46
N TYR A 140 -7.63 -21.60 16.44
CA TYR A 140 -6.94 -20.30 16.55
C TYR A 140 -6.06 -20.01 15.33
N VAL A 141 -5.23 -21.00 14.91
CA VAL A 141 -4.35 -20.86 13.74
C VAL A 141 -5.17 -20.63 12.48
N LYS A 142 -6.28 -21.38 12.30
CA LYS A 142 -7.20 -21.18 11.17
C LYS A 142 -7.77 -19.76 11.17
N ALA A 143 -8.39 -19.32 12.25
CA ALA A 143 -8.99 -17.97 12.32
C ALA A 143 -7.95 -16.84 12.10
N LYS A 144 -6.70 -17.05 12.54
CA LYS A 144 -5.58 -16.14 12.27
C LYS A 144 -5.20 -16.16 10.80
N GLY A 145 -5.17 -17.33 10.17
CA GLY A 145 -4.91 -17.52 8.74
C GLY A 145 -5.95 -16.82 7.88
N ASP A 146 -7.23 -17.04 8.17
CA ASP A 146 -8.36 -16.41 7.47
C ASP A 146 -8.28 -14.89 7.55
N LEU A 147 -8.02 -14.35 8.76
CA LEU A 147 -7.87 -12.91 8.95
C LEU A 147 -6.73 -12.29 8.12
N ASN A 148 -5.59 -12.99 8.04
CA ASN A 148 -4.46 -12.54 7.22
C ASN A 148 -4.76 -12.67 5.73
N SER A 149 -5.51 -13.71 5.32
CA SER A 149 -5.88 -13.93 3.91
C SER A 149 -6.76 -12.81 3.36
N TYR A 150 -7.67 -12.24 4.14
CA TYR A 150 -8.49 -11.11 3.67
C TYR A 150 -7.66 -9.89 3.26
N TYR A 151 -6.53 -9.65 3.93
CA TYR A 151 -5.59 -8.62 3.51
C TYR A 151 -4.71 -9.13 2.35
N GLY A 152 -4.14 -10.33 2.47
CA GLY A 152 -3.26 -10.91 1.47
C GLY A 152 -3.90 -10.97 0.08
N MET A 153 -5.15 -11.38 -0.01
CA MET A 153 -5.90 -11.42 -1.26
C MET A 153 -6.07 -10.06 -1.94
N THR A 154 -6.15 -8.96 -1.17
CA THR A 154 -6.23 -7.62 -1.75
C THR A 154 -4.89 -7.05 -2.17
N ALA A 155 -3.77 -7.65 -1.72
CA ALA A 155 -2.41 -7.17 -1.98
C ALA A 155 -1.57 -8.18 -2.79
N GLN A 156 -2.21 -9.25 -3.27
CA GLN A 156 -1.53 -10.28 -4.05
C GLN A 156 -1.12 -9.73 -5.41
N ASP A 157 0.11 -10.04 -5.81
CA ASP A 157 0.55 -9.78 -7.19
C ASP A 157 -0.23 -10.71 -8.13
N PRO A 158 -0.97 -10.17 -9.09
CA PRO A 158 -1.67 -11.00 -10.08
C PRO A 158 -0.73 -11.68 -11.06
N LEU A 159 0.49 -11.17 -11.20
CA LEU A 159 1.53 -11.76 -12.04
C LEU A 159 2.46 -12.58 -11.15
N GLN A 160 2.26 -13.87 -11.13
CA GLN A 160 3.20 -14.79 -10.49
C GLN A 160 4.08 -15.38 -11.56
N LEU A 161 5.39 -15.37 -11.31
CA LEU A 161 6.34 -16.09 -12.15
C LEU A 161 6.14 -17.58 -11.92
N ASP A 162 6.00 -18.34 -12.98
CA ASP A 162 6.00 -19.79 -12.90
C ASP A 162 7.43 -20.27 -12.63
N THR A 163 7.56 -21.12 -11.61
CA THR A 163 8.84 -21.76 -11.31
C THR A 163 8.86 -23.11 -12.01
N LEU A 164 9.70 -23.24 -13.01
CA LEU A 164 9.92 -24.47 -13.73
C LEU A 164 11.07 -25.25 -13.10
N PHE A 165 10.87 -26.55 -12.96
CA PHE A 165 11.91 -27.47 -12.54
C PHE A 165 12.54 -28.08 -13.80
N ASP A 166 13.84 -27.91 -13.96
CA ASP A 166 14.62 -28.48 -15.05
C ASP A 166 15.44 -29.65 -14.54
N GLU A 167 15.04 -30.89 -14.87
CA GLU A 167 15.74 -32.12 -14.49
C GLU A 167 17.04 -32.30 -15.27
N ASP A 168 17.19 -31.66 -16.42
CA ASP A 168 18.33 -31.79 -17.32
C ASP A 168 19.46 -30.81 -16.97
N ASP A 169 19.19 -29.79 -16.16
CA ASP A 169 20.20 -28.81 -15.65
C ASP A 169 20.40 -28.96 -14.15
N PRO A 170 21.32 -29.84 -13.70
CA PRO A 170 21.56 -30.07 -12.28
C PRO A 170 22.15 -28.86 -11.53
N ASP A 171 22.73 -27.90 -12.24
CA ASP A 171 23.29 -26.68 -11.64
C ASP A 171 22.25 -25.56 -11.49
N ASN A 172 21.11 -25.68 -12.18
CA ASN A 172 20.05 -24.66 -12.20
C ASN A 172 18.66 -25.31 -12.21
N LEU A 173 18.42 -26.21 -11.25
CA LEU A 173 17.20 -27.03 -11.13
C LEU A 173 15.90 -26.23 -11.05
N TRP A 174 15.97 -24.96 -10.68
CA TRP A 174 14.84 -24.07 -10.54
C TRP A 174 15.06 -22.81 -11.37
N SER A 175 14.22 -22.58 -12.37
CA SER A 175 14.19 -21.33 -13.11
C SER A 175 12.86 -20.62 -12.94
N GLU A 176 12.89 -19.30 -12.73
CA GLU A 176 11.70 -18.46 -12.79
C GLU A 176 11.50 -18.00 -14.23
N CYS A 177 10.38 -18.39 -14.84
CA CYS A 177 10.02 -18.00 -16.19
C CYS A 177 8.83 -17.04 -16.18
N ALA A 178 9.01 -15.87 -16.78
CA ALA A 178 7.94 -15.00 -17.20
C ALA A 178 8.13 -14.75 -18.70
N ASP A 179 7.50 -15.56 -19.54
CA ASP A 179 7.67 -15.46 -21.00
C ASP A 179 7.08 -14.15 -21.55
N ASP A 180 5.99 -13.64 -20.99
CA ASP A 180 5.39 -12.34 -21.31
C ASP A 180 4.55 -11.81 -20.14
N PRO A 181 5.14 -11.06 -19.19
CA PRO A 181 4.40 -10.53 -18.05
C PRO A 181 3.27 -9.56 -18.46
N GLU A 182 3.46 -8.76 -19.52
CA GLU A 182 2.45 -7.81 -19.98
C GLU A 182 1.31 -8.52 -20.73
N GLY A 183 1.61 -9.51 -21.56
CA GLY A 183 0.61 -10.36 -22.22
C GLY A 183 -0.20 -11.13 -21.20
N SER A 184 0.46 -11.80 -20.27
CA SER A 184 -0.20 -12.56 -19.20
C SER A 184 -1.12 -11.66 -18.35
N TYR A 185 -0.69 -10.45 -18.01
CA TYR A 185 -1.53 -9.48 -17.29
C TYR A 185 -2.76 -9.09 -18.11
N ASN A 186 -2.60 -8.78 -19.39
CA ASN A 186 -3.69 -8.38 -20.26
C ASN A 186 -4.72 -9.49 -20.48
N ASP A 187 -4.25 -10.74 -20.61
CA ASP A 187 -5.11 -11.91 -20.76
C ASP A 187 -5.93 -12.21 -19.50
N HIS A 188 -5.35 -12.00 -18.32
CA HIS A 188 -6.02 -12.24 -17.03
C HIS A 188 -6.78 -11.03 -16.50
N ARG A 189 -6.50 -9.82 -16.96
CA ARG A 189 -7.11 -8.58 -16.51
C ARG A 189 -8.64 -8.60 -16.47
N PRO A 190 -9.37 -9.16 -17.43
CA PRO A 190 -10.84 -9.25 -17.37
C PRO A 190 -11.36 -10.12 -16.21
N HIS A 191 -10.54 -11.01 -15.68
CA HIS A 191 -10.87 -11.95 -14.60
C HIS A 191 -10.30 -11.54 -13.25
N LEU A 192 -9.49 -10.48 -13.19
CA LEU A 192 -8.87 -9.99 -11.97
C LEU A 192 -9.82 -9.04 -11.24
N PHE A 193 -10.62 -9.57 -10.33
CA PHE A 193 -11.46 -8.81 -9.39
C PHE A 193 -10.74 -8.47 -8.08
N LEU A 194 -9.43 -8.36 -8.11
CA LEU A 194 -8.66 -8.02 -6.91
C LEU A 194 -8.74 -6.52 -6.67
N PRO A 195 -9.40 -6.05 -5.58
CA PRO A 195 -9.47 -4.64 -5.24
C PRO A 195 -8.14 -4.18 -4.61
N TYR A 196 -7.07 -4.20 -5.40
CA TYR A 196 -5.71 -3.88 -4.98
C TYR A 196 -5.61 -2.53 -4.25
N GLN A 197 -6.42 -1.56 -4.66
CA GLN A 197 -6.54 -0.28 -3.98
C GLN A 197 -6.94 -0.44 -2.50
N TRP A 198 -7.74 -1.44 -2.14
CA TRP A 198 -8.12 -1.67 -0.74
C TRP A 198 -6.93 -2.17 0.09
N GLY A 199 -6.06 -2.99 -0.49
CA GLY A 199 -4.80 -3.43 0.14
C GLY A 199 -3.88 -2.24 0.41
N VAL A 200 -3.68 -1.38 -0.59
CA VAL A 200 -2.86 -0.17 -0.48
C VAL A 200 -3.39 0.75 0.62
N TRP A 201 -4.70 1.02 0.65
CA TRP A 201 -5.32 1.86 1.68
C TRP A 201 -5.33 1.21 3.07
N THR A 202 -5.51 -0.12 3.16
CA THR A 202 -5.36 -0.84 4.44
C THR A 202 -3.97 -0.59 5.03
N THR A 203 -2.92 -0.72 4.22
CA THR A 203 -1.54 -0.46 4.63
C THR A 203 -1.32 1.00 5.02
N ALA A 204 -1.87 1.96 4.27
CA ALA A 204 -1.77 3.37 4.59
C ALA A 204 -2.46 3.73 5.91
N HIS A 205 -3.66 3.20 6.15
CA HIS A 205 -4.39 3.41 7.40
C HIS A 205 -3.71 2.79 8.62
N THR A 206 -3.00 1.67 8.48
CA THR A 206 -2.27 1.05 9.61
C THR A 206 -1.04 1.85 10.02
N ARG A 207 -0.56 2.75 9.17
CA ARG A 207 0.58 3.65 9.47
C ARG A 207 0.16 4.98 10.12
N LYS A 208 -1.12 5.26 10.14
CA LYS A 208 -1.69 6.50 10.74
C LYS A 208 -1.81 6.38 12.26
#